data_d008b087e1181b90b015c74be2fc3a1e
#
_entry.id   d008b087e1181b90b015c74be2fc3a1e
#
_cell.length_a   1.000
_cell.length_b   1.000
_cell.length_c   1.000
_cell.angle_alpha   90.00
_cell.angle_beta   90.00
_cell.angle_gamma   90.00
#
_symmetry.space_group_name_H-M   'P 1'
#
loop_
_entity.id
_entity.type
_entity.pdbx_description
1 polymer ?
#
loop_
_entity_poly.entity_id
_entity_poly.type
_entity_poly.pdbx_seq_one_letter_code
_entity_poly.pdbx_strand_id
1 'polypeptide(L)'
;MTVTIAKPTENHIKAISRICSNGWKQTVEDKLSEAYQEQNVDFWYNHERIHSDMKAGFYSHIALIDSNVTGVIGGGMTGPGVSEVFMLYVDETYRYKGIGRLLLAALTELQKEQGAKEQWVSVQEDNQRGIPFYEARGFKLQGKKSEMTDTGEEQVSLRYSRSI
;
A
#
# COMPACT_ATOMS: atom_id res chain seq x y z
N MET A 1 -17.28 -4.21 16.94
CA MET A 1 -16.52 -4.76 15.79
C MET A 1 -15.04 -4.71 16.14
N THR A 2 -14.41 -5.88 16.21
CA THR A 2 -13.00 -5.98 16.60
C THR A 2 -12.12 -6.20 15.38
N VAL A 3 -11.10 -5.34 15.23
CA VAL A 3 -10.10 -5.46 14.18
C VAL A 3 -8.87 -6.16 14.75
N THR A 4 -8.42 -7.22 14.10
CA THR A 4 -7.18 -7.92 14.46
C THR A 4 -6.13 -7.65 13.38
N ILE A 5 -4.95 -7.22 13.78
CA ILE A 5 -3.82 -7.06 12.87
C ILE A 5 -2.94 -8.31 12.98
N ALA A 6 -2.66 -8.93 11.85
CA ALA A 6 -1.94 -10.21 11.82
C ALA A 6 -0.98 -10.25 10.64
N LYS A 7 -0.04 -11.18 10.72
CA LYS A 7 0.87 -11.48 9.60
C LYS A 7 0.10 -12.30 8.55
N PRO A 8 0.20 -11.96 7.26
CA PRO A 8 -0.51 -12.72 6.23
C PRO A 8 0.07 -14.11 6.02
N THR A 9 -0.78 -15.04 5.63
CA THR A 9 -0.41 -16.42 5.26
C THR A 9 -0.90 -16.72 3.85
N GLU A 10 -0.52 -17.90 3.33
CA GLU A 10 -0.94 -18.33 2.00
C GLU A 10 -2.45 -18.34 1.81
N ASN A 11 -3.20 -18.61 2.88
CA ASN A 11 -4.67 -18.60 2.84
C ASN A 11 -5.26 -17.21 2.55
N HIS A 12 -4.47 -16.16 2.67
CA HIS A 12 -4.94 -14.79 2.49
C HIS A 12 -4.62 -14.21 1.11
N ILE A 13 -3.87 -14.94 0.27
CA ILE A 13 -3.40 -14.43 -1.03
C ILE A 13 -4.54 -13.98 -1.93
N LYS A 14 -5.60 -14.75 -2.02
CA LYS A 14 -6.76 -14.42 -2.86
C LYS A 14 -7.40 -13.08 -2.43
N ALA A 15 -7.58 -12.90 -1.13
CA ALA A 15 -8.15 -11.67 -0.60
C ALA A 15 -7.20 -10.47 -0.78
N ILE A 16 -5.90 -10.68 -0.58
CA ILE A 16 -4.89 -9.64 -0.80
C ILE A 16 -4.91 -9.19 -2.27
N SER A 17 -4.93 -10.13 -3.20
CA SER A 17 -5.02 -9.84 -4.63
C SER A 17 -6.24 -8.97 -4.96
N ARG A 18 -7.40 -9.37 -4.45
CA ARG A 18 -8.65 -8.64 -4.67
C ARG A 18 -8.60 -7.21 -4.11
N ILE A 19 -8.16 -7.08 -2.86
CA ILE A 19 -8.13 -5.77 -2.17
C ILE A 19 -7.12 -4.83 -2.82
N CYS A 20 -5.92 -5.32 -3.12
CA CYS A 20 -4.88 -4.50 -3.75
C CYS A 20 -5.26 -4.11 -5.18
N SER A 21 -5.79 -5.05 -5.97
CA SER A 21 -6.21 -4.78 -7.35
C SER A 21 -7.31 -3.74 -7.41
N ASN A 22 -8.35 -3.91 -6.61
CA ASN A 22 -9.47 -2.96 -6.56
C ASN A 22 -9.04 -1.60 -6.02
N GLY A 23 -8.24 -1.60 -4.96
CA GLY A 23 -7.76 -0.37 -4.35
C GLY A 23 -6.91 0.46 -5.30
N TRP A 24 -5.96 -0.18 -5.99
CA TRP A 24 -5.13 0.53 -6.95
C TRP A 24 -5.92 1.04 -8.15
N LYS A 25 -6.80 0.21 -8.72
CA LYS A 25 -7.65 0.63 -9.85
C LYS A 25 -8.49 1.86 -9.51
N GLN A 26 -9.02 1.92 -8.30
CA GLN A 26 -9.82 3.07 -7.86
C GLN A 26 -9.00 4.36 -7.78
N THR A 27 -7.69 4.29 -7.56
CA THR A 27 -6.86 5.49 -7.51
C THR A 27 -6.52 6.04 -8.88
N VAL A 28 -6.64 5.24 -9.94
CA VAL A 28 -6.19 5.59 -11.29
C VAL A 28 -7.28 5.44 -12.36
N GLU A 29 -8.52 5.14 -11.99
CA GLU A 29 -9.59 4.82 -12.94
C GLU A 29 -9.84 5.90 -13.99
N ASP A 30 -9.69 7.16 -13.63
CA ASP A 30 -9.89 8.30 -14.53
C ASP A 30 -8.58 8.88 -15.09
N LYS A 31 -7.44 8.25 -14.83
CA LYS A 31 -6.11 8.79 -15.12
C LYS A 31 -5.29 7.94 -16.07
N LEU A 32 -5.46 6.62 -16.01
CA LEU A 32 -4.72 5.66 -16.81
C LEU A 32 -5.70 4.77 -17.56
N SER A 33 -5.30 4.28 -18.73
CA SER A 33 -6.14 3.41 -19.55
C SER A 33 -6.45 2.09 -18.84
N GLU A 34 -7.57 1.47 -19.21
CA GLU A 34 -7.91 0.13 -18.74
C GLU A 34 -6.85 -0.90 -19.12
N ALA A 35 -6.25 -0.76 -20.30
CA ALA A 35 -5.19 -1.65 -20.75
C ALA A 35 -4.00 -1.62 -19.81
N TYR A 36 -3.56 -0.44 -19.40
CA TYR A 36 -2.46 -0.31 -18.46
C TYR A 36 -2.86 -0.79 -17.07
N GLN A 37 -4.09 -0.49 -16.64
CA GLN A 37 -4.58 -0.94 -15.33
C GLN A 37 -4.56 -2.46 -15.23
N GLU A 38 -5.05 -3.17 -16.25
CA GLU A 38 -5.04 -4.63 -16.28
C GLU A 38 -3.62 -5.19 -16.29
N GLN A 39 -2.74 -4.59 -17.08
CA GLN A 39 -1.33 -4.99 -17.16
C GLN A 39 -0.64 -4.84 -15.81
N ASN A 40 -0.85 -3.73 -15.15
CA ASN A 40 -0.22 -3.44 -13.85
C ASN A 40 -0.73 -4.37 -12.75
N VAL A 41 -2.04 -4.61 -12.70
CA VAL A 41 -2.65 -5.52 -11.73
C VAL A 41 -2.16 -6.94 -11.96
N ASP A 42 -2.10 -7.39 -13.21
CA ASP A 42 -1.61 -8.73 -13.55
C ASP A 42 -0.14 -8.91 -13.18
N PHE A 43 0.66 -7.86 -13.32
CA PHE A 43 2.08 -7.88 -12.96
C PHE A 43 2.30 -7.94 -11.44
N TRP A 44 1.64 -7.06 -10.69
CA TRP A 44 1.91 -6.89 -9.26
C TRP A 44 1.06 -7.77 -8.35
N TYR A 45 -0.19 -8.05 -8.74
CA TYR A 45 -1.18 -8.65 -7.86
C TYR A 45 -1.70 -10.01 -8.32
N ASN A 46 -0.97 -10.68 -9.23
CA ASN A 46 -1.25 -12.09 -9.49
C ASN A 46 -0.83 -12.93 -8.26
N HIS A 47 -1.42 -14.10 -8.10
CA HIS A 47 -1.23 -14.90 -6.88
C HIS A 47 0.22 -15.36 -6.68
N GLU A 48 0.93 -15.72 -7.75
CA GLU A 48 2.33 -16.13 -7.67
C GLU A 48 3.22 -14.99 -7.21
N ARG A 49 2.99 -13.79 -7.74
CA ARG A 49 3.75 -12.59 -7.37
C ARG A 49 3.50 -12.23 -5.91
N ILE A 50 2.25 -12.25 -5.47
CA ILE A 50 1.92 -11.97 -4.05
C ILE A 50 2.60 -12.98 -3.14
N HIS A 51 2.57 -14.27 -3.51
CA HIS A 51 3.22 -15.30 -2.71
C HIS A 51 4.73 -15.05 -2.58
N SER A 52 5.38 -14.74 -3.69
CA SER A 52 6.81 -14.42 -3.73
C SER A 52 7.14 -13.16 -2.89
N ASP A 53 6.37 -12.09 -3.08
CA ASP A 53 6.56 -10.84 -2.35
C ASP A 53 6.27 -10.99 -0.86
N MET A 54 5.31 -11.84 -0.50
CA MET A 54 5.00 -12.18 0.88
C MET A 54 6.19 -12.90 1.54
N LYS A 55 6.80 -13.85 0.86
CA LYS A 55 7.99 -14.55 1.36
C LYS A 55 9.17 -13.59 1.52
N ALA A 56 9.29 -12.61 0.65
CA ALA A 56 10.33 -11.59 0.72
C ALA A 56 10.08 -10.57 1.84
N GLY A 57 8.92 -10.61 2.50
CA GLY A 57 8.58 -9.70 3.59
C GLY A 57 7.91 -8.40 3.14
N PHE A 58 7.51 -8.28 1.87
CA PHE A 58 6.94 -7.04 1.35
C PHE A 58 5.46 -6.86 1.68
N TYR A 59 4.78 -7.92 2.10
CA TYR A 59 3.43 -7.86 2.69
C TYR A 59 3.56 -8.15 4.18
N SER A 60 3.49 -7.10 4.99
CA SER A 60 3.82 -7.23 6.41
C SER A 60 2.63 -7.57 7.30
N HIS A 61 1.48 -6.96 7.04
CA HIS A 61 0.31 -7.11 7.91
C HIS A 61 -0.98 -7.09 7.12
N ILE A 62 -1.98 -7.79 7.65
CA ILE A 62 -3.37 -7.70 7.21
C ILE A 62 -4.25 -7.33 8.39
N ALA A 63 -5.39 -6.75 8.10
CA ALA A 63 -6.44 -6.50 9.09
C ALA A 63 -7.55 -7.52 8.89
N LEU A 64 -8.02 -8.10 9.98
CA LEU A 64 -9.08 -9.11 9.99
C LEU A 64 -10.27 -8.63 10.82
N ILE A 65 -11.47 -8.82 10.29
CA ILE A 65 -12.71 -8.67 11.03
C ILE A 65 -13.51 -9.95 10.78
N ASP A 66 -13.87 -10.67 11.85
CA ASP A 66 -14.58 -11.96 11.75
C ASP A 66 -13.89 -12.92 10.77
N SER A 67 -12.57 -13.01 10.83
CA SER A 67 -11.73 -13.85 9.96
C SER A 67 -11.68 -13.41 8.49
N ASN A 68 -12.32 -12.29 8.12
CA ASN A 68 -12.26 -11.74 6.78
C ASN A 68 -11.14 -10.71 6.67
N VAL A 69 -10.36 -10.78 5.59
CA VAL A 69 -9.33 -9.76 5.31
C VAL A 69 -10.02 -8.49 4.87
N THR A 70 -9.76 -7.40 5.59
CA THR A 70 -10.37 -6.08 5.33
C THR A 70 -9.37 -5.02 4.93
N GLY A 71 -8.09 -5.29 5.09
CA GLY A 71 -7.04 -4.37 4.70
C GLY A 71 -5.68 -5.06 4.63
N VAL A 72 -4.76 -4.43 3.92
CA VAL A 72 -3.43 -4.96 3.63
C VAL A 72 -2.42 -3.82 3.67
N ILE A 73 -1.28 -4.05 4.27
CA ILE A 73 -0.15 -3.13 4.20
C ILE A 73 1.14 -3.92 3.97
N GLY A 74 2.05 -3.30 3.26
CA GLY A 74 3.40 -3.82 3.09
C GLY A 74 4.39 -2.73 2.84
N GLY A 75 5.65 -3.05 3.05
CA GLY A 75 6.73 -2.12 2.86
C GLY A 75 8.06 -2.80 3.11
N GLY A 76 9.12 -2.02 3.20
CA GLY A 76 10.45 -2.56 3.43
C GLY A 76 11.47 -1.47 3.68
N MET A 77 12.67 -1.90 4.03
CA MET A 77 13.83 -1.01 4.13
C MET A 77 14.37 -0.75 2.73
N THR A 78 14.61 0.51 2.40
CA THR A 78 15.12 0.91 1.08
C THR A 78 16.57 1.40 1.15
N GLY A 79 17.10 1.57 2.36
CA GLY A 79 18.47 1.96 2.60
C GLY A 79 18.74 2.04 4.10
N PRO A 80 19.98 2.38 4.53
CA PRO A 80 20.29 2.52 5.95
C PRO A 80 19.41 3.58 6.61
N GLY A 81 18.61 3.16 7.60
CA GLY A 81 17.71 4.06 8.32
C GLY A 81 16.49 4.54 7.56
N VAL A 82 16.29 4.07 6.32
CA VAL A 82 15.21 4.54 5.44
C VAL A 82 14.27 3.39 5.12
N SER A 83 12.99 3.63 5.31
CA SER A 83 11.93 2.67 5.02
C SER A 83 10.89 3.25 4.08
N GLU A 84 10.06 2.38 3.53
CA GLU A 84 8.99 2.79 2.62
C GLU A 84 7.75 1.95 2.83
N VAL A 85 6.59 2.58 2.65
CA VAL A 85 5.30 1.91 2.54
C VAL A 85 5.08 1.64 1.05
N PHE A 86 5.02 0.36 0.67
CA PHE A 86 4.86 -0.02 -0.75
C PHE A 86 3.39 -0.06 -1.17
N MET A 87 2.52 -0.53 -0.28
CA MET A 87 1.09 -0.55 -0.53
C MET A 87 0.32 -0.47 0.79
N LEU A 88 -0.83 0.18 0.72
CA LEU A 88 -1.79 0.23 1.81
C LEU A 88 -3.17 0.37 1.20
N TYR A 89 -3.97 -0.68 1.35
CA TYR A 89 -5.34 -0.70 0.82
C TYR A 89 -6.30 -1.25 1.85
N VAL A 90 -7.48 -0.65 1.92
CA VAL A 90 -8.58 -1.09 2.76
C VAL A 90 -9.76 -1.41 1.84
N ASP A 91 -10.41 -2.56 2.08
CA ASP A 91 -11.62 -2.92 1.35
C ASP A 91 -12.65 -1.81 1.52
N GLU A 92 -13.25 -1.35 0.41
CA GLU A 92 -14.15 -0.19 0.42
C GLU A 92 -15.33 -0.37 1.37
N THR A 93 -15.80 -1.60 1.59
CA THR A 93 -16.87 -1.92 2.55
C THR A 93 -16.49 -1.55 3.98
N TYR A 94 -15.19 -1.53 4.29
CA TYR A 94 -14.67 -1.32 5.64
C TYR A 94 -13.92 0.00 5.81
N ARG A 95 -14.00 0.92 4.85
CA ARG A 95 -13.33 2.23 4.94
C ARG A 95 -13.89 3.09 6.05
N TYR A 96 -13.09 4.05 6.49
CA TYR A 96 -13.43 5.04 7.52
C TYR A 96 -13.70 4.43 8.90
N LYS A 97 -13.10 3.28 9.19
CA LYS A 97 -13.19 2.58 10.48
C LYS A 97 -11.86 2.52 11.21
N GLY A 98 -10.86 3.28 10.75
CA GLY A 98 -9.54 3.32 11.38
C GLY A 98 -8.61 2.18 11.03
N ILE A 99 -8.98 1.31 10.07
CA ILE A 99 -8.17 0.14 9.68
C ILE A 99 -6.84 0.55 9.07
N GLY A 100 -6.83 1.52 8.16
CA GLY A 100 -5.59 2.02 7.55
C GLY A 100 -4.62 2.55 8.57
N ARG A 101 -5.12 3.28 9.58
CA ARG A 101 -4.30 3.80 10.66
C ARG A 101 -3.67 2.70 11.49
N LEU A 102 -4.42 1.65 11.81
CA LEU A 102 -3.92 0.50 12.56
C LEU A 102 -2.85 -0.25 11.79
N LEU A 103 -3.06 -0.45 10.50
CA LEU A 103 -2.09 -1.10 9.63
C LEU A 103 -0.80 -0.29 9.51
N LEU A 104 -0.91 1.02 9.30
CA LEU A 104 0.27 1.89 9.22
C LEU A 104 1.05 1.89 10.54
N ALA A 105 0.36 1.92 11.66
CA ALA A 105 1.01 1.87 12.97
C ALA A 105 1.80 0.56 13.14
N ALA A 106 1.23 -0.56 12.74
CA ALA A 106 1.90 -1.87 12.82
C ALA A 106 3.16 -1.93 11.95
N LEU A 107 3.08 -1.47 10.70
CA LEU A 107 4.24 -1.42 9.82
C LEU A 107 5.31 -0.46 10.36
N THR A 108 4.90 0.68 10.87
CA THR A 108 5.83 1.68 11.42
C THR A 108 6.63 1.10 12.58
N GLU A 109 5.98 0.38 13.50
CA GLU A 109 6.67 -0.26 14.61
C GLU A 109 7.67 -1.32 14.11
N LEU A 110 7.29 -2.12 13.13
CA LEU A 110 8.20 -3.10 12.52
C LEU A 110 9.41 -2.42 11.90
N GLN A 111 9.20 -1.34 11.17
CA GLN A 111 10.29 -0.61 10.51
C GLN A 111 11.22 0.07 11.51
N LYS A 112 10.68 0.59 12.61
CA LYS A 112 11.52 1.10 13.72
C LYS A 112 12.40 0.01 14.30
N GLU A 113 11.87 -1.17 14.50
CA GLU A 113 12.64 -2.32 14.99
C GLU A 113 13.76 -2.70 14.02
N GLN A 114 13.56 -2.47 12.73
CA GLN A 114 14.56 -2.70 11.69
C GLN A 114 15.58 -1.55 11.56
N GLY A 115 15.46 -0.52 12.38
CA GLY A 115 16.39 0.60 12.42
C GLY A 115 15.98 1.80 11.58
N ALA A 116 14.74 1.85 11.09
CA ALA A 116 14.29 2.98 10.28
C ALA A 116 14.17 4.26 11.11
N LYS A 117 14.60 5.38 10.54
CA LYS A 117 14.45 6.72 11.08
C LYS A 117 13.55 7.58 10.21
N GLU A 118 13.38 7.19 8.96
CA GLU A 118 12.51 7.84 7.97
C GLU A 118 11.59 6.82 7.35
N GLN A 119 10.39 7.28 7.03
CA GLN A 119 9.39 6.45 6.36
C GLN A 119 8.84 7.23 5.16
N TRP A 120 8.92 6.62 3.98
CA TRP A 120 8.50 7.20 2.72
C TRP A 120 7.28 6.50 2.17
N VAL A 121 6.56 7.19 1.30
CA VAL A 121 5.44 6.61 0.54
C VAL A 121 5.29 7.38 -0.77
N SER A 122 4.93 6.65 -1.83
CA SER A 122 4.49 7.24 -3.10
C SER A 122 2.98 7.24 -3.16
N VAL A 123 2.40 8.38 -3.50
CA VAL A 123 0.95 8.53 -3.61
C VAL A 123 0.64 9.05 -5.01
N GLN A 124 -0.34 8.46 -5.69
CA GLN A 124 -0.77 8.96 -6.99
C GLN A 124 -1.21 10.42 -6.87
N GLU A 125 -0.87 11.23 -7.88
CA GLU A 125 -1.32 12.62 -7.95
C GLU A 125 -2.85 12.65 -7.91
N ASP A 126 -3.41 13.56 -7.12
CA ASP A 126 -4.85 13.72 -6.90
C ASP A 126 -5.54 12.53 -6.19
N ASN A 127 -4.79 11.65 -5.55
CA ASN A 127 -5.40 10.61 -4.72
C ASN A 127 -6.05 11.24 -3.50
N GLN A 128 -7.35 11.49 -3.58
CA GLN A 128 -8.11 12.22 -2.57
C GLN A 128 -8.27 11.48 -1.24
N ARG A 129 -8.00 10.17 -1.22
CA ARG A 129 -8.01 9.38 0.03
C ARG A 129 -6.63 9.29 0.64
N GLY A 130 -5.62 8.99 -0.19
CA GLY A 130 -4.25 8.78 0.29
C GLY A 130 -3.58 10.06 0.79
N ILE A 131 -3.70 11.14 0.03
CA ILE A 131 -3.03 12.40 0.36
C ILE A 131 -3.43 12.89 1.77
N PRO A 132 -4.73 13.11 2.06
CA PRO A 132 -5.09 13.59 3.40
C PRO A 132 -4.80 12.56 4.49
N PHE A 133 -4.87 11.26 4.17
CA PHE A 133 -4.53 10.21 5.13
C PHE A 133 -3.08 10.33 5.60
N TYR A 134 -2.13 10.43 4.66
CA TYR A 134 -0.71 10.52 5.01
C TYR A 134 -0.34 11.86 5.61
N GLU A 135 -0.90 12.96 5.12
CA GLU A 135 -0.66 14.29 5.69
C GLU A 135 -1.13 14.37 7.15
N ALA A 136 -2.27 13.77 7.46
CA ALA A 136 -2.77 13.71 8.84
C ALA A 136 -1.86 12.93 9.78
N ARG A 137 -1.01 12.05 9.24
CA ARG A 137 -0.05 11.25 10.03
C ARG A 137 1.36 11.83 10.03
N GLY A 138 1.50 13.08 9.57
CA GLY A 138 2.75 13.81 9.65
C GLY A 138 3.67 13.64 8.44
N PHE A 139 3.23 12.96 7.38
CA PHE A 139 3.99 12.90 6.15
C PHE A 139 3.93 14.25 5.44
N LYS A 140 5.07 14.66 4.86
CA LYS A 140 5.21 15.92 4.14
C LYS A 140 5.68 15.67 2.72
N LEU A 141 5.15 16.45 1.79
CA LEU A 141 5.51 16.36 0.38
C LEU A 141 6.98 16.72 0.19
N GLN A 142 7.71 15.84 -0.49
CA GLN A 142 9.13 16.03 -0.81
C GLN A 142 9.36 16.30 -2.29
N GLY A 143 8.48 15.81 -3.16
CA GLY A 143 8.64 16.02 -4.61
C GLY A 143 7.66 15.21 -5.42
N LYS A 144 7.80 15.29 -6.73
CA LYS A 144 7.05 14.52 -7.70
C LYS A 144 7.96 13.58 -8.47
N LYS A 145 7.41 12.44 -8.87
CA LYS A 145 8.07 11.49 -9.75
C LYS A 145 7.14 11.22 -10.93
N SER A 146 7.64 11.43 -12.13
CA SER A 146 6.89 11.17 -13.36
C SER A 146 7.57 10.04 -14.13
N GLU A 147 6.79 9.06 -14.54
CA GLU A 147 7.26 7.93 -15.32
C GLU A 147 6.33 7.70 -16.50
N MET A 148 6.92 7.34 -17.66
CA MET A 148 6.14 6.94 -18.82
C MET A 148 5.84 5.44 -18.71
N THR A 149 4.57 5.08 -18.83
CA THR A 149 4.15 3.67 -18.79
C THR A 149 4.43 2.98 -20.12
N ASP A 150 4.39 1.65 -20.12
CA ASP A 150 4.56 0.86 -21.33
C ASP A 150 3.48 1.14 -22.38
N THR A 151 2.32 1.65 -21.95
CA THR A 151 1.23 2.04 -22.86
C THR A 151 1.36 3.49 -23.35
N GLY A 152 2.47 4.18 -23.03
CA GLY A 152 2.73 5.55 -23.48
C GLY A 152 2.05 6.63 -22.64
N GLU A 153 1.59 6.29 -21.45
CA GLU A 153 0.92 7.22 -20.55
C GLU A 153 1.86 7.77 -19.49
N GLU A 154 1.63 9.00 -19.04
CA GLU A 154 2.37 9.58 -17.93
C GLU A 154 1.73 9.18 -16.61
N GLN A 155 2.51 8.57 -15.73
CA GLN A 155 2.13 8.25 -14.37
C GLN A 155 2.88 9.16 -13.41
N VAL A 156 2.14 9.99 -12.67
CA VAL A 156 2.73 10.95 -11.73
C VAL A 156 2.45 10.51 -10.30
N SER A 157 3.52 10.39 -9.52
CA SER A 157 3.44 10.07 -8.09
C SER A 157 4.00 11.22 -7.28
N LEU A 158 3.39 11.46 -6.12
CA LEU A 158 3.90 12.38 -5.12
C LEU A 158 4.71 11.59 -4.11
N ARG A 159 5.89 12.09 -3.78
CA ARG A 159 6.76 11.48 -2.76
C ARG A 159 6.58 12.19 -1.44
N TYR A 160 6.15 11.45 -0.44
CA TYR A 160 5.95 11.94 0.93
C TYR A 160 6.89 11.22 1.88
N SER A 161 7.29 11.90 2.94
CA SER A 161 8.08 11.26 4.00
C SER A 161 7.79 11.87 5.36
N ARG A 162 8.14 11.11 6.40
CA ARG A 162 8.12 11.56 7.79
C ARG A 162 9.26 10.92 8.57
N SER A 163 9.63 11.55 9.68
CA SER A 163 10.52 10.94 10.68
C SER A 163 9.73 9.96 11.54
N ILE A 164 10.36 8.89 11.91
CA ILE A 164 9.73 7.89 12.79
C ILE A 164 10.65 7.45 13.93
#